data_f1cb8f83e950c596aeb8f016271787bc
#
_entry.id   f1cb8f83e950c596aeb8f016271787bc
#
_cell.length_a   1.000
_cell.length_b   1.000
_cell.length_c   1.000
_cell.angle_alpha   90.00
_cell.angle_beta   90.00
_cell.angle_gamma   90.00
#
_symmetry.space_group_name_H-M   'P 1'
#
loop_
_entity.id
_entity.type
_entity.pdbx_description
1 polymer ?
#
loop_
_entity_poly.entity_id
_entity_poly.type
_entity_poly.pdbx_seq_one_letter_code
_entity_poly.pdbx_strand_id
1 'polypeptide(L)'
;GACMECLGKDAACGACGGKNICGACGGSGRTEAESRFYNTAWSLLPPLIAITLALITKEVYSSLFIGIAAGGLLYANFSFEGTVLHVFQGGIVSVLSDAYNVGILVFLVVLGTMVCMMNKAGGSAAFGRWAQTHIKSRVGAQLATVALGCLIFIDDYFNCLTVGSVMRPVTDKHRVSRAKLAYIIDATAAPVCIIAPISSWAAAVSGFVEDGKGLSLFIRAIPYNFYALFTIAMMVMLVVLRVDYGPMAKSEALAGEGDLFGGGPDPYAGAGEAP
;
A
#
# COMPACT_ATOMS: atom_id res chain seq x y z
N GLY A 1 32.46 7.24 -5.81
CA GLY A 1 33.78 7.36 -6.42
C GLY A 1 34.60 6.10 -6.26
N ALA A 2 35.71 5.91 -7.00
CA ALA A 2 36.61 4.77 -6.75
C ALA A 2 37.19 4.90 -5.33
N CYS A 3 37.25 3.78 -4.60
CA CYS A 3 37.90 3.77 -3.29
C CYS A 3 39.38 4.07 -3.48
N MET A 4 39.84 5.21 -3.01
CA MET A 4 41.26 5.62 -3.12
C MET A 4 42.20 4.65 -2.39
N GLU A 5 41.69 3.89 -1.43
CA GLU A 5 42.45 2.91 -0.67
C GLU A 5 42.56 1.55 -1.36
N CYS A 6 41.69 1.31 -2.36
CA CYS A 6 41.66 0.10 -3.20
C CYS A 6 41.95 0.41 -4.67
N LEU A 7 43.08 1.00 -4.97
CA LEU A 7 43.53 1.38 -6.31
C LEU A 7 43.76 0.15 -7.22
N GLY A 8 42.70 -0.40 -7.75
CA GLY A 8 42.72 -1.51 -8.70
C GLY A 8 42.43 -2.88 -8.05
N LYS A 9 41.88 -3.78 -8.84
CA LYS A 9 41.43 -5.12 -8.41
C LYS A 9 42.54 -6.03 -7.88
N ASP A 10 43.81 -5.69 -8.15
CA ASP A 10 44.97 -6.55 -7.88
C ASP A 10 46.03 -5.94 -6.97
N ALA A 11 45.80 -4.74 -6.44
CA ALA A 11 46.76 -4.11 -5.52
C ALA A 11 46.40 -4.41 -4.05
N ALA A 12 47.37 -4.75 -3.27
CA ALA A 12 47.22 -4.89 -1.81
C ALA A 12 46.70 -3.57 -1.23
N CYS A 13 45.44 -3.56 -0.83
CA CYS A 13 44.81 -2.37 -0.24
C CYS A 13 45.44 -2.10 1.13
N GLY A 14 46.00 -0.92 1.33
CA GLY A 14 46.61 -0.51 2.61
C GLY A 14 45.62 -0.57 3.78
N ALA A 15 44.34 -0.33 3.53
CA ALA A 15 43.30 -0.34 4.57
C ALA A 15 42.84 -1.76 4.97
N CYS A 16 43.00 -2.77 4.11
CA CYS A 16 42.61 -4.14 4.44
C CYS A 16 43.79 -5.12 4.65
N GLY A 17 45.02 -4.65 4.51
CA GLY A 17 46.24 -5.46 4.76
C GLY A 17 46.30 -6.73 3.90
N GLY A 18 45.79 -6.71 2.67
CA GLY A 18 45.74 -7.86 1.76
C GLY A 18 44.66 -8.88 2.07
N LYS A 19 43.72 -8.60 2.97
CA LYS A 19 42.49 -9.40 3.15
C LYS A 19 41.49 -9.07 2.06
N ASN A 20 40.77 -10.09 1.56
CA ASN A 20 39.85 -9.98 0.42
C ASN A 20 38.68 -8.99 0.61
N ILE A 21 38.51 -8.37 1.77
CA ILE A 21 37.42 -7.44 2.10
C ILE A 21 38.05 -6.19 2.71
N CYS A 22 37.94 -5.07 1.99
CA CYS A 22 38.33 -3.74 2.49
C CYS A 22 37.26 -3.20 3.43
N GLY A 23 37.62 -2.82 4.65
CA GLY A 23 36.69 -2.23 5.63
C GLY A 23 36.05 -0.90 5.18
N ALA A 24 36.71 -0.15 4.28
CA ALA A 24 36.20 1.12 3.76
C ALA A 24 35.19 0.96 2.62
N CYS A 25 35.29 -0.09 1.82
CA CYS A 25 34.41 -0.30 0.65
C CYS A 25 33.72 -1.67 0.61
N GLY A 26 33.87 -2.51 1.65
CA GLY A 26 33.27 -3.84 1.69
C GLY A 26 33.66 -4.76 0.53
N GLY A 27 34.82 -4.52 -0.11
CA GLY A 27 35.30 -5.26 -1.28
C GLY A 27 34.75 -4.78 -2.62
N SER A 28 33.88 -3.77 -2.64
CA SER A 28 33.27 -3.24 -3.88
C SER A 28 34.22 -2.41 -4.74
N GLY A 29 35.37 -2.00 -4.22
CA GLY A 29 36.29 -1.05 -4.85
C GLY A 29 35.74 0.36 -4.99
N ARG A 30 34.56 0.63 -4.43
CA ARG A 30 33.88 1.92 -4.47
C ARG A 30 33.47 2.30 -3.06
N THR A 31 33.84 3.47 -2.61
CA THR A 31 33.20 4.11 -1.45
C THR A 31 31.95 4.81 -1.96
N GLU A 32 30.83 4.58 -1.30
CA GLU A 32 29.66 5.42 -1.49
C GLU A 32 30.08 6.83 -1.01
N ALA A 33 30.19 7.76 -1.96
CA ALA A 33 30.38 9.16 -1.61
C ALA A 33 29.07 9.60 -0.95
N GLU A 34 29.08 9.79 0.36
CA GLU A 34 27.93 10.35 1.07
C GLU A 34 27.52 11.64 0.39
N SER A 35 26.27 11.69 -0.04
CA SER A 35 25.68 12.90 -0.62
C SER A 35 25.82 14.03 0.41
N ARG A 36 26.21 15.23 -0.02
CA ARG A 36 26.26 16.43 0.84
C ARG A 36 24.89 16.74 1.48
N PHE A 37 23.84 16.19 0.91
CA PHE A 37 22.44 16.40 1.34
C PHE A 37 21.94 15.29 2.26
N TYR A 38 22.72 14.22 2.44
CA TYR A 38 22.37 13.12 3.34
C TYR A 38 22.25 13.62 4.79
N ASN A 39 21.22 13.16 5.50
CA ASN A 39 20.94 13.54 6.89
C ASN A 39 20.76 15.07 7.11
N THR A 40 20.31 15.79 6.08
CA THR A 40 19.96 17.21 6.14
C THR A 40 18.47 17.42 5.84
N ALA A 41 17.96 18.63 6.09
CA ALA A 41 16.57 18.98 5.75
C ALA A 41 16.26 18.82 4.23
N TRP A 42 17.27 18.87 3.36
CA TRP A 42 17.13 18.62 1.92
C TRP A 42 16.69 17.19 1.59
N SER A 43 16.94 16.23 2.48
CA SER A 43 16.47 14.84 2.31
C SER A 43 14.93 14.71 2.31
N LEU A 44 14.23 15.72 2.83
CA LEU A 44 12.77 15.76 2.82
C LEU A 44 12.19 16.29 1.50
N LEU A 45 13.01 16.91 0.66
CA LEU A 45 12.55 17.54 -0.59
C LEU A 45 11.94 16.55 -1.59
N PRO A 46 12.55 15.37 -1.87
CA PRO A 46 11.99 14.39 -2.80
C PRO A 46 10.58 13.93 -2.43
N PRO A 47 10.30 13.46 -1.20
CA PRO A 47 8.95 13.06 -0.80
C PRO A 47 7.97 14.24 -0.80
N LEU A 48 8.38 15.45 -0.42
CA LEU A 48 7.53 16.63 -0.48
C LEU A 48 7.14 16.99 -1.93
N ILE A 49 8.08 16.90 -2.86
CA ILE A 49 7.81 17.10 -4.30
C ILE A 49 6.80 16.06 -4.79
N ALA A 50 7.04 14.76 -4.50
CA ALA A 50 6.16 13.68 -4.93
C ALA A 50 4.72 13.85 -4.40
N ILE A 51 4.57 14.13 -3.11
CA ILE A 51 3.26 14.31 -2.46
C ILE A 51 2.55 15.56 -3.02
N THR A 52 3.25 16.69 -3.10
CA THR A 52 2.67 17.95 -3.59
C THR A 52 2.20 17.81 -5.04
N LEU A 53 3.05 17.22 -5.90
CA LEU A 53 2.67 16.98 -7.29
C LEU A 53 1.49 16.01 -7.39
N ALA A 54 1.47 14.92 -6.62
CA ALA A 54 0.36 13.97 -6.63
C ALA A 54 -0.97 14.61 -6.23
N LEU A 55 -0.96 15.52 -5.26
CA LEU A 55 -2.15 16.26 -4.83
C LEU A 55 -2.64 17.27 -5.88
N ILE A 56 -1.72 17.92 -6.60
CA ILE A 56 -2.06 18.93 -7.62
C ILE A 56 -2.51 18.25 -8.91
N THR A 57 -1.73 17.29 -9.40
CA THR A 57 -1.96 16.65 -10.72
C THR A 57 -2.98 15.53 -10.65
N LYS A 58 -3.23 14.96 -9.46
CA LYS A 58 -3.99 13.72 -9.22
C LYS A 58 -3.40 12.52 -9.96
N GLU A 59 -2.16 12.61 -10.38
CA GLU A 59 -1.38 11.59 -11.08
C GLU A 59 -0.24 11.09 -10.18
N VAL A 60 -0.37 9.87 -9.67
CA VAL A 60 0.56 9.32 -8.69
C VAL A 60 1.87 8.86 -9.34
N TYR A 61 1.80 8.17 -10.49
CA TYR A 61 2.98 7.56 -11.11
C TYR A 61 4.02 8.59 -11.57
N SER A 62 3.59 9.61 -12.33
CA SER A 62 4.46 10.69 -12.77
C SER A 62 5.01 11.50 -11.60
N SER A 63 4.20 11.74 -10.57
CA SER A 63 4.62 12.46 -9.36
C SER A 63 5.68 11.71 -8.57
N LEU A 64 5.52 10.40 -8.39
CA LEU A 64 6.52 9.54 -7.75
C LEU A 64 7.81 9.49 -8.57
N PHE A 65 7.72 9.35 -9.90
CA PHE A 65 8.90 9.34 -10.77
C PHE A 65 9.70 10.63 -10.65
N ILE A 66 9.04 11.80 -10.64
CA ILE A 66 9.70 13.11 -10.45
C ILE A 66 10.35 13.18 -9.04
N GLY A 67 9.67 12.70 -8.01
CA GLY A 67 10.24 12.61 -6.67
C GLY A 67 11.48 11.72 -6.59
N ILE A 68 11.46 10.56 -7.23
CA ILE A 68 12.60 9.65 -7.33
C ILE A 68 13.75 10.31 -8.09
N ALA A 69 13.48 10.97 -9.21
CA ALA A 69 14.48 11.70 -9.99
C ALA A 69 15.11 12.84 -9.17
N ALA A 70 14.31 13.59 -8.41
CA ALA A 70 14.80 14.63 -7.50
C ALA A 70 15.68 14.04 -6.40
N GLY A 71 15.29 12.89 -5.84
CA GLY A 71 16.11 12.15 -4.87
C GLY A 71 17.45 11.71 -5.46
N GLY A 72 17.43 11.15 -6.67
CA GLY A 72 18.63 10.77 -7.41
C GLY A 72 19.56 11.94 -7.69
N LEU A 73 19.01 13.12 -8.04
CA LEU A 73 19.78 14.35 -8.24
C LEU A 73 20.49 14.80 -6.95
N LEU A 74 19.80 14.78 -5.84
CA LEU A 74 20.40 15.12 -4.54
C LEU A 74 21.44 14.09 -4.12
N TYR A 75 21.17 12.80 -4.33
CA TYR A 75 22.12 11.73 -4.04
C TYR A 75 23.39 11.88 -4.88
N ALA A 76 23.28 12.14 -6.17
CA ALA A 76 24.38 12.30 -7.09
C ALA A 76 25.04 13.70 -7.04
N ASN A 77 24.70 14.55 -6.06
CA ASN A 77 25.19 15.92 -5.94
C ASN A 77 25.02 16.73 -7.26
N PHE A 78 23.84 16.62 -7.89
CA PHE A 78 23.45 17.25 -9.16
C PHE A 78 24.25 16.78 -10.40
N SER A 79 24.90 15.62 -10.33
CA SER A 79 25.49 14.98 -11.52
C SER A 79 24.39 14.27 -12.33
N PHE A 80 24.19 14.62 -13.59
CA PHE A 80 23.20 13.99 -14.45
C PHE A 80 23.49 12.49 -14.66
N GLU A 81 24.73 12.16 -15.02
CA GLU A 81 25.16 10.78 -15.21
C GLU A 81 25.01 9.96 -13.91
N GLY A 82 25.46 10.52 -12.79
CA GLY A 82 25.32 9.88 -11.48
C GLY A 82 23.84 9.67 -11.10
N THR A 83 22.96 10.60 -11.42
CA THR A 83 21.51 10.48 -11.20
C THR A 83 20.91 9.34 -12.01
N VAL A 84 21.20 9.30 -13.31
CA VAL A 84 20.68 8.25 -14.19
C VAL A 84 21.17 6.87 -13.73
N LEU A 85 22.45 6.73 -13.47
CA LEU A 85 23.02 5.46 -12.98
C LEU A 85 22.41 5.05 -11.64
N HIS A 86 22.26 5.99 -10.69
CA HIS A 86 21.68 5.68 -9.39
C HIS A 86 20.22 5.27 -9.50
N VAL A 87 19.39 5.99 -10.25
CA VAL A 87 17.96 5.70 -10.39
C VAL A 87 17.72 4.38 -11.15
N PHE A 88 18.43 4.16 -12.25
CA PHE A 88 18.20 2.97 -13.08
C PHE A 88 18.98 1.75 -12.58
N GLN A 89 20.28 1.85 -12.39
CA GLN A 89 21.09 0.70 -12.01
C GLN A 89 21.02 0.41 -10.50
N GLY A 90 21.20 1.44 -9.66
CA GLY A 90 21.11 1.31 -8.20
C GLY A 90 19.67 1.16 -7.68
N GLY A 91 18.70 1.75 -8.36
CA GLY A 91 17.28 1.65 -8.05
C GLY A 91 16.59 0.49 -8.78
N ILE A 92 16.13 0.73 -10.00
CA ILE A 92 15.24 -0.20 -10.72
C ILE A 92 15.87 -1.59 -10.92
N VAL A 93 17.07 -1.64 -11.49
CA VAL A 93 17.73 -2.93 -11.80
C VAL A 93 18.10 -3.68 -10.52
N SER A 94 18.62 -2.98 -9.51
CA SER A 94 18.99 -3.59 -8.23
C SER A 94 17.76 -4.19 -7.53
N VAL A 95 16.65 -3.45 -7.46
CA VAL A 95 15.40 -3.91 -6.84
C VAL A 95 14.80 -5.10 -7.60
N LEU A 96 14.80 -5.07 -8.94
CA LEU A 96 14.29 -6.17 -9.77
C LEU A 96 15.24 -7.40 -9.83
N SER A 97 16.47 -7.26 -9.38
CA SER A 97 17.42 -8.37 -9.28
C SER A 97 17.41 -9.03 -7.90
N ASP A 98 16.75 -8.41 -6.94
CA ASP A 98 16.63 -8.95 -5.58
C ASP A 98 15.50 -9.98 -5.51
N ALA A 99 15.84 -11.19 -5.06
CA ALA A 99 14.90 -12.33 -5.01
C ALA A 99 13.70 -12.08 -4.10
N TYR A 100 13.86 -11.31 -3.04
CA TYR A 100 12.78 -10.98 -2.12
C TYR A 100 11.77 -10.04 -2.78
N ASN A 101 12.24 -8.99 -3.44
CA ASN A 101 11.39 -8.03 -4.15
C ASN A 101 10.64 -8.70 -5.32
N VAL A 102 11.34 -9.55 -6.09
CA VAL A 102 10.72 -10.34 -7.16
C VAL A 102 9.69 -11.31 -6.59
N GLY A 103 9.95 -11.92 -5.43
CA GLY A 103 8.99 -12.75 -4.73
C GLY A 103 7.68 -12.02 -4.40
N ILE A 104 7.76 -10.78 -3.95
CA ILE A 104 6.57 -9.93 -3.68
C ILE A 104 5.80 -9.66 -4.99
N LEU A 105 6.48 -9.34 -6.09
CA LEU A 105 5.82 -9.11 -7.38
C LEU A 105 5.09 -10.35 -7.88
N VAL A 106 5.72 -11.53 -7.79
CA VAL A 106 5.10 -12.82 -8.14
C VAL A 106 3.88 -13.09 -7.25
N PHE A 107 4.01 -12.86 -5.94
CA PHE A 107 2.89 -12.99 -5.00
C PHE A 107 1.70 -12.11 -5.41
N LEU A 108 1.91 -10.85 -5.74
CA LEU A 108 0.84 -9.94 -6.18
C LEU A 108 0.15 -10.40 -7.47
N VAL A 109 0.91 -10.91 -8.45
CA VAL A 109 0.34 -11.46 -9.70
C VAL A 109 -0.50 -12.71 -9.42
N VAL A 110 0.00 -13.64 -8.61
CA VAL A 110 -0.74 -14.85 -8.21
C VAL A 110 -2.01 -14.48 -7.47
N LEU A 111 -1.92 -13.54 -6.52
CA LEU A 111 -3.05 -13.06 -5.75
C LEU A 111 -4.12 -12.43 -6.66
N GLY A 112 -3.72 -11.52 -7.56
CA GLY A 112 -4.64 -10.91 -8.54
C GLY A 112 -5.32 -11.94 -9.44
N THR A 113 -4.59 -12.99 -9.84
CA THR A 113 -5.15 -14.10 -10.60
C THR A 113 -6.19 -14.88 -9.80
N MET A 114 -5.92 -15.18 -8.54
CA MET A 114 -6.87 -15.84 -7.64
C MET A 114 -8.16 -15.03 -7.47
N VAL A 115 -8.06 -13.71 -7.30
CA VAL A 115 -9.23 -12.80 -7.24
C VAL A 115 -10.05 -12.88 -8.51
N CYS A 116 -9.40 -12.78 -9.66
CA CYS A 116 -10.06 -12.84 -10.96
C CYS A 116 -10.79 -14.19 -11.15
N MET A 117 -10.15 -15.29 -10.78
CA MET A 117 -10.75 -16.64 -10.84
C MET A 117 -11.96 -16.75 -9.90
N MET A 118 -11.86 -16.26 -8.67
CA MET A 118 -12.95 -16.27 -7.70
C MET A 118 -14.17 -15.48 -8.22
N ASN A 119 -13.95 -14.31 -8.80
CA ASN A 119 -15.00 -13.50 -9.40
C ASN A 119 -15.64 -14.19 -10.60
N LYS A 120 -14.83 -14.76 -11.51
CA LYS A 120 -15.33 -15.54 -12.66
C LYS A 120 -16.09 -16.80 -12.25
N ALA A 121 -15.68 -17.45 -11.16
CA ALA A 121 -16.39 -18.61 -10.60
C ALA A 121 -17.73 -18.23 -9.92
N GLY A 122 -18.05 -16.94 -9.84
CA GLY A 122 -19.30 -16.47 -9.25
C GLY A 122 -19.28 -16.47 -7.71
N GLY A 123 -18.13 -16.60 -7.08
CA GLY A 123 -17.98 -16.62 -5.62
C GLY A 123 -18.52 -15.35 -4.97
N SER A 124 -18.17 -14.19 -5.49
CA SER A 124 -18.68 -12.90 -5.01
C SER A 124 -20.20 -12.77 -5.14
N ALA A 125 -20.76 -13.21 -6.26
CA ALA A 125 -22.20 -13.18 -6.48
C ALA A 125 -22.96 -14.17 -5.57
N ALA A 126 -22.39 -15.36 -5.33
CA ALA A 126 -22.97 -16.34 -4.41
C ALA A 126 -23.02 -15.83 -2.97
N PHE A 127 -21.93 -15.24 -2.49
CA PHE A 127 -21.89 -14.61 -1.17
C PHE A 127 -22.85 -13.42 -1.08
N GLY A 128 -22.89 -12.57 -2.11
CA GLY A 128 -23.82 -11.44 -2.18
C GLY A 128 -25.29 -11.89 -2.06
N ARG A 129 -25.69 -12.96 -2.73
CA ARG A 129 -27.04 -13.55 -2.61
C ARG A 129 -27.32 -14.07 -1.20
N TRP A 130 -26.38 -14.79 -0.62
CA TRP A 130 -26.49 -15.25 0.77
C TRP A 130 -26.64 -14.08 1.74
N ALA A 131 -25.80 -13.06 1.62
CA ALA A 131 -25.84 -11.87 2.45
C ALA A 131 -27.15 -11.10 2.32
N GLN A 132 -27.70 -10.96 1.11
CA GLN A 132 -29.01 -10.31 0.88
C GLN A 132 -30.19 -11.00 1.59
N THR A 133 -30.11 -12.31 1.81
CA THR A 133 -31.16 -13.06 2.50
C THR A 133 -31.02 -12.99 4.02
N HIS A 134 -29.81 -12.91 4.54
CA HIS A 134 -29.54 -12.95 5.97
C HIS A 134 -29.45 -11.56 6.61
N ILE A 135 -28.99 -10.57 5.86
CA ILE A 135 -28.85 -9.19 6.32
C ILE A 135 -30.16 -8.43 6.11
N LYS A 136 -30.78 -7.97 7.19
CA LYS A 136 -32.11 -7.34 7.18
C LYS A 136 -32.12 -5.86 7.57
N SER A 137 -30.97 -5.28 7.93
CA SER A 137 -30.91 -3.90 8.41
C SER A 137 -29.72 -3.14 7.82
N ARG A 138 -29.85 -1.81 7.74
CA ARG A 138 -28.79 -0.90 7.28
C ARG A 138 -27.51 -1.04 8.14
N VAL A 139 -27.66 -1.10 9.46
CA VAL A 139 -26.55 -1.33 10.39
C VAL A 139 -25.94 -2.71 10.18
N GLY A 140 -26.78 -3.74 9.98
CA GLY A 140 -26.33 -5.08 9.68
C GLY A 140 -25.53 -5.17 8.39
N ALA A 141 -25.90 -4.45 7.33
CA ALA A 141 -25.15 -4.41 6.08
C ALA A 141 -23.76 -3.77 6.28
N GLN A 142 -23.67 -2.68 7.02
CA GLN A 142 -22.41 -2.02 7.32
C GLN A 142 -21.50 -2.89 8.22
N LEU A 143 -22.05 -3.48 9.29
CA LEU A 143 -21.28 -4.39 10.16
C LEU A 143 -20.83 -5.65 9.43
N ALA A 144 -21.64 -6.19 8.53
CA ALA A 144 -21.23 -7.31 7.69
C ALA A 144 -20.10 -6.93 6.73
N THR A 145 -20.11 -5.69 6.22
CA THR A 145 -18.99 -5.16 5.42
C THR A 145 -17.71 -5.08 6.25
N VAL A 146 -17.78 -4.55 7.48
CA VAL A 146 -16.65 -4.50 8.41
C VAL A 146 -16.16 -5.91 8.73
N ALA A 147 -17.07 -6.83 9.06
CA ALA A 147 -16.70 -8.20 9.40
C ALA A 147 -16.04 -8.92 8.21
N LEU A 148 -16.56 -8.75 6.99
CA LEU A 148 -15.94 -9.32 5.80
C LEU A 148 -14.57 -8.71 5.54
N GLY A 149 -14.43 -7.38 5.72
CA GLY A 149 -13.14 -6.69 5.63
C GLY A 149 -12.12 -7.20 6.64
N CYS A 150 -12.56 -7.52 7.87
CA CYS A 150 -11.69 -8.13 8.88
C CYS A 150 -11.31 -9.59 8.57
N LEU A 151 -12.14 -10.32 7.85
CA LEU A 151 -11.85 -11.71 7.46
C LEU A 151 -10.86 -11.81 6.30
N ILE A 152 -10.83 -10.80 5.44
CA ILE A 152 -9.93 -10.76 4.27
C ILE A 152 -8.71 -9.91 4.64
N PHE A 153 -7.75 -10.49 5.35
CA PHE A 153 -6.59 -9.78 5.92
C PHE A 153 -5.28 -10.03 5.17
N ILE A 154 -5.29 -10.78 4.08
CA ILE A 154 -4.07 -11.20 3.38
C ILE A 154 -3.43 -10.01 2.67
N ASP A 155 -4.25 -9.18 1.99
CA ASP A 155 -3.80 -8.04 1.23
C ASP A 155 -4.91 -6.97 1.17
N ASP A 156 -4.54 -5.70 1.29
CA ASP A 156 -5.48 -4.58 1.37
C ASP A 156 -6.15 -4.28 0.01
N TYR A 157 -5.44 -4.40 -1.10
CA TYR A 157 -6.03 -4.27 -2.44
C TYR A 157 -7.04 -5.37 -2.72
N PHE A 158 -6.67 -6.60 -2.38
CA PHE A 158 -7.59 -7.74 -2.49
C PHE A 158 -8.81 -7.56 -1.61
N ASN A 159 -8.62 -7.09 -0.38
CA ASN A 159 -9.71 -6.75 0.52
C ASN A 159 -10.65 -5.72 -0.12
N CYS A 160 -10.13 -4.57 -0.54
CA CYS A 160 -10.93 -3.49 -1.14
C CYS A 160 -11.75 -3.98 -2.34
N LEU A 161 -11.13 -4.68 -3.28
CA LEU A 161 -11.78 -5.17 -4.48
C LEU A 161 -12.85 -6.22 -4.18
N THR A 162 -12.54 -7.17 -3.30
CA THR A 162 -13.45 -8.27 -2.98
C THR A 162 -14.61 -7.80 -2.14
N VAL A 163 -14.35 -7.11 -1.03
CA VAL A 163 -15.41 -6.58 -0.16
C VAL A 163 -16.30 -5.60 -0.93
N GLY A 164 -15.69 -4.73 -1.76
CA GLY A 164 -16.40 -3.79 -2.59
C GLY A 164 -17.37 -4.47 -3.56
N SER A 165 -16.89 -5.44 -4.32
CA SER A 165 -17.72 -6.16 -5.29
C SER A 165 -18.84 -6.96 -4.65
N VAL A 166 -18.56 -7.61 -3.51
CA VAL A 166 -19.49 -8.49 -2.81
C VAL A 166 -20.54 -7.72 -2.03
N MET A 167 -20.14 -6.66 -1.32
CA MET A 167 -21.05 -5.91 -0.42
C MET A 167 -21.83 -4.81 -1.13
N ARG A 168 -21.39 -4.39 -2.31
CA ARG A 168 -22.09 -3.38 -3.12
C ARG A 168 -23.58 -3.67 -3.29
N PRO A 169 -24.04 -4.82 -3.81
CA PRO A 169 -25.48 -5.08 -3.97
C PRO A 169 -26.24 -5.17 -2.64
N VAL A 170 -25.56 -5.56 -1.56
CA VAL A 170 -26.15 -5.63 -0.22
C VAL A 170 -26.36 -4.23 0.36
N THR A 171 -25.35 -3.38 0.28
CA THR A 171 -25.40 -2.00 0.79
C THR A 171 -26.37 -1.13 0.00
N ASP A 172 -26.46 -1.32 -1.33
CA ASP A 172 -27.44 -0.63 -2.19
C ASP A 172 -28.87 -0.95 -1.79
N LYS A 173 -29.17 -2.23 -1.58
CA LYS A 173 -30.50 -2.66 -1.11
C LYS A 173 -30.90 -1.98 0.21
N HIS A 174 -29.93 -1.71 1.07
CA HIS A 174 -30.14 -1.08 2.37
C HIS A 174 -29.93 0.44 2.35
N ARG A 175 -29.80 1.06 1.16
CA ARG A 175 -29.65 2.50 0.95
C ARG A 175 -28.47 3.10 1.72
N VAL A 176 -27.36 2.39 1.77
CA VAL A 176 -26.07 2.91 2.26
C VAL A 176 -25.37 3.59 1.09
N SER A 177 -24.90 4.81 1.27
CA SER A 177 -24.24 5.56 0.20
C SER A 177 -22.95 4.88 -0.27
N ARG A 178 -22.58 5.11 -1.52
CA ARG A 178 -21.32 4.63 -2.10
C ARG A 178 -20.12 5.21 -1.36
N ALA A 179 -20.22 6.47 -0.92
CA ALA A 179 -19.19 7.12 -0.12
C ALA A 179 -18.98 6.41 1.23
N LYS A 180 -20.07 6.01 1.90
CA LYS A 180 -19.99 5.27 3.17
C LYS A 180 -19.43 3.87 2.96
N LEU A 181 -19.85 3.17 1.89
CA LEU A 181 -19.29 1.87 1.55
C LEU A 181 -17.80 1.96 1.28
N ALA A 182 -17.36 2.92 0.47
CA ALA A 182 -15.95 3.15 0.18
C ALA A 182 -15.14 3.45 1.45
N TYR A 183 -15.69 4.30 2.33
CA TYR A 183 -15.05 4.60 3.62
C TYR A 183 -14.89 3.36 4.50
N ILE A 184 -15.93 2.53 4.62
CA ILE A 184 -15.86 1.30 5.43
C ILE A 184 -14.81 0.35 4.87
N ILE A 185 -14.75 0.20 3.56
CA ILE A 185 -13.78 -0.67 2.90
C ILE A 185 -12.36 -0.16 3.11
N ASP A 186 -12.11 1.09 2.82
CA ASP A 186 -10.79 1.72 2.94
C ASP A 186 -10.30 1.71 4.40
N ALA A 187 -11.18 2.09 5.33
CA ALA A 187 -10.86 2.14 6.76
C ALA A 187 -10.78 0.77 7.46
N THR A 188 -11.15 -0.35 6.77
CA THR A 188 -10.89 -1.70 7.28
C THR A 188 -9.71 -2.35 6.58
N ALA A 189 -9.55 -2.20 5.29
CA ALA A 189 -8.60 -2.97 4.50
C ALA A 189 -7.15 -2.79 4.98
N ALA A 190 -6.62 -1.58 4.97
CA ALA A 190 -5.25 -1.32 5.41
C ALA A 190 -5.04 -1.55 6.92
N PRO A 191 -5.91 -1.04 7.84
CA PRO A 191 -5.76 -1.29 9.27
C PRO A 191 -5.77 -2.78 9.65
N VAL A 192 -6.60 -3.59 9.01
CA VAL A 192 -6.66 -5.03 9.29
C VAL A 192 -5.40 -5.73 8.77
N CYS A 193 -4.97 -5.43 7.54
CA CYS A 193 -3.78 -6.05 6.96
C CYS A 193 -2.50 -5.70 7.71
N ILE A 194 -2.39 -4.48 8.27
CA ILE A 194 -1.18 -4.06 9.01
C ILE A 194 -1.11 -4.63 10.43
N ILE A 195 -2.16 -5.22 10.95
CA ILE A 195 -2.15 -5.94 12.24
C ILE A 195 -2.28 -7.45 12.08
N ALA A 196 -2.48 -7.94 10.86
CA ALA A 196 -2.53 -9.37 10.58
C ALA A 196 -1.11 -9.94 10.44
N PRO A 197 -0.76 -10.99 11.21
CA PRO A 197 0.60 -11.55 11.20
C PRO A 197 0.95 -12.27 9.89
N ILE A 198 -0.06 -12.63 9.10
CA ILE A 198 0.08 -13.26 7.78
C ILE A 198 -0.59 -12.35 6.75
N SER A 199 0.15 -11.34 6.28
CA SER A 199 -0.34 -10.38 5.30
C SER A 199 0.78 -9.91 4.38
N SER A 200 0.43 -9.26 3.26
CA SER A 200 1.39 -8.60 2.38
C SER A 200 2.22 -7.55 3.12
N TRP A 201 1.61 -6.84 4.07
CA TRP A 201 2.30 -5.88 4.93
C TRP A 201 3.30 -6.53 5.88
N ALA A 202 2.93 -7.66 6.52
CA ALA A 202 3.85 -8.41 7.36
C ALA A 202 5.07 -8.89 6.55
N ALA A 203 4.86 -9.37 5.33
CA ALA A 203 5.94 -9.75 4.43
C ALA A 203 6.82 -8.55 4.08
N ALA A 204 6.24 -7.43 3.61
CA ALA A 204 6.98 -6.25 3.21
C ALA A 204 7.79 -5.64 4.36
N VAL A 205 7.19 -5.43 5.54
CA VAL A 205 7.85 -4.81 6.70
C VAL A 205 8.92 -5.71 7.29
N SER A 206 8.73 -7.03 7.26
CA SER A 206 9.73 -7.98 7.76
C SER A 206 11.06 -7.93 7.00
N GLY A 207 11.04 -7.49 5.73
CA GLY A 207 12.24 -7.32 4.91
C GLY A 207 13.14 -6.15 5.30
N PHE A 208 12.65 -5.21 6.11
CA PHE A 208 13.46 -4.07 6.59
C PHE A 208 14.31 -4.40 7.83
N VAL A 209 14.17 -5.59 8.38
CA VAL A 209 14.88 -6.01 9.59
C VAL A 209 15.84 -7.15 9.25
N GLU A 210 17.09 -7.03 9.70
CA GLU A 210 18.11 -8.03 9.48
C GLU A 210 17.76 -9.41 10.09
N ASP A 211 18.15 -10.47 9.36
CA ASP A 211 18.23 -11.87 9.80
C ASP A 211 17.05 -12.46 10.60
N GLY A 212 15.95 -12.72 9.91
CA GLY A 212 14.89 -13.61 10.40
C GLY A 212 14.07 -13.10 11.60
N LYS A 213 14.34 -11.90 12.08
CA LYS A 213 13.64 -11.28 13.23
C LYS A 213 12.47 -10.40 12.85
N GLY A 214 12.31 -10.09 11.55
CA GLY A 214 11.31 -9.16 11.04
C GLY A 214 9.88 -9.53 11.42
N LEU A 215 9.47 -10.77 11.20
CA LEU A 215 8.14 -11.25 11.57
C LEU A 215 7.89 -11.19 13.09
N SER A 216 8.90 -11.55 13.90
CA SER A 216 8.77 -11.46 15.36
C SER A 216 8.61 -10.02 15.83
N LEU A 217 9.36 -9.09 15.24
CA LEU A 217 9.23 -7.66 15.53
C LEU A 217 7.87 -7.13 15.10
N PHE A 218 7.41 -7.50 13.90
CA PHE A 218 6.10 -7.12 13.39
C PHE A 218 4.98 -7.57 14.35
N ILE A 219 4.98 -8.84 14.78
CA ILE A 219 3.97 -9.37 15.72
C ILE A 219 4.00 -8.61 17.05
N ARG A 220 5.18 -8.29 17.56
CA ARG A 220 5.33 -7.50 18.81
C ARG A 220 4.85 -6.05 18.65
N ALA A 221 4.88 -5.48 17.45
CA ALA A 221 4.42 -4.13 17.17
C ALA A 221 2.89 -4.02 17.04
N ILE A 222 2.17 -5.13 16.76
CA ILE A 222 0.71 -5.14 16.57
C ILE A 222 -0.04 -4.41 17.70
N PRO A 223 0.16 -4.70 19.00
CA PRO A 223 -0.58 -4.03 20.08
C PRO A 223 -0.26 -2.53 20.22
N TYR A 224 0.81 -2.06 19.62
CA TYR A 224 1.21 -0.65 19.61
C TYR A 224 0.76 0.09 18.35
N ASN A 225 0.13 -0.60 17.40
CA ASN A 225 -0.45 0.03 16.22
C ASN A 225 -1.82 0.64 16.56
N PHE A 226 -1.77 1.75 17.31
CA PHE A 226 -2.97 2.45 17.78
C PHE A 226 -3.84 2.96 16.63
N TYR A 227 -3.24 3.33 15.50
CA TYR A 227 -4.00 3.74 14.32
C TYR A 227 -4.96 2.63 13.88
N ALA A 228 -4.47 1.44 13.64
CA ALA A 228 -5.28 0.32 13.19
C ALA A 228 -6.38 -0.04 14.21
N LEU A 229 -6.00 -0.15 15.48
CA LEU A 229 -6.93 -0.52 16.55
C LEU A 229 -8.04 0.53 16.73
N PHE A 230 -7.68 1.82 16.78
CA PHE A 230 -8.67 2.88 16.96
C PHE A 230 -9.51 3.12 15.72
N THR A 231 -8.97 2.94 14.52
CA THR A 231 -9.75 3.08 13.28
C THR A 231 -10.84 2.02 13.20
N ILE A 232 -10.53 0.75 13.48
CA ILE A 232 -11.52 -0.33 13.50
C ILE A 232 -12.55 -0.08 14.61
N ALA A 233 -12.12 0.27 15.82
CA ALA A 233 -13.02 0.57 16.92
C ALA A 233 -13.94 1.77 16.62
N MET A 234 -13.39 2.85 16.07
CA MET A 234 -14.15 4.03 15.67
C MET A 234 -15.18 3.70 14.60
N MET A 235 -14.81 2.87 13.62
CA MET A 235 -15.73 2.50 12.56
C MET A 235 -16.90 1.66 13.05
N VAL A 236 -16.65 0.67 13.90
CA VAL A 236 -17.72 -0.09 14.56
C VAL A 236 -18.61 0.83 15.38
N MET A 237 -18.02 1.76 16.13
CA MET A 237 -18.74 2.73 16.94
C MET A 237 -19.65 3.63 16.07
N LEU A 238 -19.14 4.19 14.97
CA LEU A 238 -19.91 5.04 14.06
C LEU A 238 -21.09 4.29 13.45
N VAL A 239 -20.89 3.04 13.06
CA VAL A 239 -21.96 2.19 12.49
C VAL A 239 -23.02 1.87 13.52
N VAL A 240 -22.63 1.47 14.73
CA VAL A 240 -23.56 1.09 15.82
C VAL A 240 -24.36 2.31 16.33
N LEU A 241 -23.68 3.44 16.53
CA LEU A 241 -24.30 4.68 16.96
C LEU A 241 -25.07 5.40 15.85
N ARG A 242 -24.93 4.95 14.59
CA ARG A 242 -25.55 5.56 13.40
C ARG A 242 -25.17 7.05 13.24
N VAL A 243 -23.92 7.35 13.54
CA VAL A 243 -23.40 8.72 13.41
C VAL A 243 -22.66 8.85 12.10
N ASP A 244 -23.03 9.85 11.34
CA ASP A 244 -22.34 10.27 10.12
C ASP A 244 -21.90 11.73 10.27
N TYR A 245 -20.71 12.07 9.75
CA TYR A 245 -20.14 13.40 9.89
C TYR A 245 -19.58 13.92 8.56
N GLY A 246 -19.42 15.25 8.49
CA GLY A 246 -18.84 15.93 7.35
C GLY A 246 -19.59 15.68 6.04
N PRO A 247 -18.90 15.60 4.90
CA PRO A 247 -19.50 15.34 3.58
C PRO A 247 -20.24 14.00 3.50
N MET A 248 -19.83 13.01 4.29
CA MET A 248 -20.46 11.69 4.31
C MET A 248 -21.89 11.74 4.84
N ALA A 249 -22.18 12.56 5.85
CA ALA A 249 -23.54 12.74 6.36
C ALA A 249 -24.50 13.23 5.27
N LYS A 250 -24.02 14.09 4.37
CA LYS A 250 -24.77 14.56 3.20
C LYS A 250 -25.07 13.43 2.23
N SER A 251 -24.05 12.63 1.90
CA SER A 251 -24.21 11.48 1.01
C SER A 251 -25.15 10.41 1.60
N GLU A 252 -25.09 10.21 2.92
CA GLU A 252 -25.98 9.26 3.61
C GLU A 252 -27.43 9.75 3.68
N ALA A 253 -27.66 11.05 3.80
CA ALA A 253 -29.00 11.63 3.71
C ALA A 253 -29.62 11.42 2.34
N LEU A 254 -28.87 11.73 1.26
CA LEU A 254 -29.30 11.51 -0.13
C LEU A 254 -29.52 10.02 -0.44
N ALA A 255 -28.69 9.14 0.10
CA ALA A 255 -28.88 7.70 -0.05
C ALA A 255 -30.18 7.21 0.62
N GLY A 256 -30.61 7.85 1.72
CA GLY A 256 -31.92 7.61 2.32
C GLY A 256 -33.08 7.93 1.39
N GLU A 257 -32.95 8.92 0.53
CA GLU A 257 -33.92 9.32 -0.51
C GLU A 257 -33.80 8.49 -1.80
N GLY A 258 -32.75 7.67 -1.94
CA GLY A 258 -32.53 6.78 -3.08
C GLY A 258 -31.36 7.16 -3.98
N ASP A 259 -30.70 8.30 -3.74
CA ASP A 259 -29.50 8.70 -4.46
C ASP A 259 -28.24 8.16 -3.74
N LEU A 260 -27.73 7.05 -4.24
CA LEU A 260 -26.55 6.37 -3.67
C LEU A 260 -25.23 7.07 -4.03
N PHE A 261 -25.23 7.98 -4.99
CA PHE A 261 -24.03 8.62 -5.54
C PHE A 261 -23.82 10.05 -5.04
N GLY A 262 -24.70 10.54 -4.15
CA GLY A 262 -24.55 11.86 -3.51
C GLY A 262 -24.69 13.03 -4.47
N GLY A 263 -25.59 12.95 -5.45
CA GLY A 263 -25.84 13.97 -6.46
C GLY A 263 -24.95 13.87 -7.71
N GLY A 264 -24.05 12.87 -7.76
CA GLY A 264 -23.20 12.60 -8.90
C GLY A 264 -23.85 11.66 -9.92
N PRO A 265 -23.39 11.63 -11.19
CA PRO A 265 -23.84 10.64 -12.16
C PRO A 265 -23.45 9.23 -11.72
N ASP A 266 -24.33 8.27 -11.97
CA ASP A 266 -24.00 6.85 -11.78
C ASP A 266 -22.93 6.44 -12.82
N PRO A 267 -21.67 6.15 -12.43
CA PRO A 267 -20.64 5.76 -13.38
C PRO A 267 -20.90 4.39 -14.03
N TYR A 268 -21.93 3.67 -13.58
CA TYR A 268 -22.31 2.35 -14.09
C TYR A 268 -23.68 2.36 -14.82
N ALA A 269 -24.28 3.53 -15.04
CA ALA A 269 -25.57 3.67 -15.71
C ALA A 269 -25.63 3.07 -17.13
N GLY A 270 -24.48 2.75 -17.74
CA GLY A 270 -24.37 2.09 -19.04
C GLY A 270 -23.81 0.65 -18.99
N ALA A 271 -23.35 0.19 -17.85
CA ALA A 271 -22.89 -1.18 -17.66
C ALA A 271 -24.11 -2.01 -17.23
N GLY A 272 -24.73 -2.71 -18.18
CA GLY A 272 -25.81 -3.62 -17.87
C GLY A 272 -25.47 -4.53 -16.71
N GLU A 273 -26.48 -4.93 -15.93
CA GLU A 273 -26.32 -5.90 -14.85
C GLU A 273 -25.52 -7.09 -15.38
N ALA A 274 -24.34 -7.31 -14.78
CA ALA A 274 -23.53 -8.48 -15.12
C ALA A 274 -24.38 -9.74 -14.84
N PRO A 275 -24.44 -10.68 -15.78
CA PRO A 275 -25.29 -11.86 -15.67
C PRO A 275 -24.97 -12.75 -14.48
#